data_09384cec9f77d8f2364dfb2e128a8e0b
#
_entry.id   09384cec9f77d8f2364dfb2e128a8e0b
#
_cell.length_a   1.000
_cell.length_b   1.000
_cell.length_c   1.000
_cell.angle_alpha   90.00
_cell.angle_beta   90.00
_cell.angle_gamma   90.00
#
_symmetry.space_group_name_H-M   'P 1'
#
loop_
_entity.id
_entity.type
_entity.pdbx_description
1 polymer ?
#
loop_
_entity_poly.entity_id
_entity_poly.type
_entity_poly.pdbx_seq_one_letter_code
_entity_poly.pdbx_strand_id
1 'polypeptide(L)'
;MTNEFLHYEKISRKTWQSLHRKTTPPLTEEELDSIKSFNDQISLQDVTDIYLPLAHLIQIYKRSKEDLAFSKGIFLQRESKNQPFIIGISGSVAVGKSTTSRLLQILLSRIFPEASVELVTTDGFLYPNSILNERNILNRKGFPESYDMETLLDFLDQLKNGQDVDIPVYSH
;
A
#
# COMPACT_ATOMS: atom_id res chain seq x y z
N MET A 1 -7.33 -33.46 -2.64
CA MET A 1 -6.68 -32.14 -2.83
C MET A 1 -7.69 -31.10 -2.36
N THR A 2 -7.51 -30.59 -1.16
CA THR A 2 -8.33 -29.51 -0.61
C THR A 2 -8.06 -28.26 -1.43
N ASN A 3 -9.11 -27.67 -1.95
CA ASN A 3 -9.06 -26.50 -2.83
C ASN A 3 -8.75 -25.27 -1.96
N GLU A 4 -7.48 -25.06 -1.62
CA GLU A 4 -6.99 -23.93 -0.80
C GLU A 4 -7.26 -22.54 -1.42
N PHE A 5 -7.77 -22.51 -2.65
CA PHE A 5 -7.99 -21.28 -3.43
C PHE A 5 -9.46 -20.93 -3.63
N LEU A 6 -10.37 -21.43 -2.79
CA LEU A 6 -11.81 -21.15 -2.89
C LEU A 6 -12.17 -19.64 -2.80
N HIS A 7 -11.24 -18.79 -2.33
CA HIS A 7 -11.43 -17.35 -2.14
C HIS A 7 -10.56 -16.49 -3.06
N TYR A 8 -9.82 -17.10 -4.00
CA TYR A 8 -8.93 -16.38 -4.90
C TYR A 8 -9.28 -16.64 -6.35
N GLU A 9 -9.39 -15.58 -7.14
CA GLU A 9 -9.49 -15.66 -8.59
C GLU A 9 -8.09 -15.65 -9.19
N LYS A 10 -7.73 -16.68 -9.94
CA LYS A 10 -6.45 -16.76 -10.65
C LYS A 10 -6.57 -16.16 -12.02
N ILE A 11 -5.99 -14.99 -12.24
CA ILE A 11 -5.97 -14.30 -13.52
C ILE A 11 -4.58 -14.46 -14.16
N SER A 12 -4.52 -14.90 -15.43
CA SER A 12 -3.25 -14.97 -16.15
C SER A 12 -2.71 -13.57 -16.46
N ARG A 13 -1.37 -13.40 -16.56
CA ARG A 13 -0.77 -12.11 -16.94
C ARG A 13 -1.37 -11.58 -18.26
N LYS A 14 -1.57 -12.45 -19.26
CA LYS A 14 -2.15 -12.09 -20.56
C LYS A 14 -3.59 -11.55 -20.41
N THR A 15 -4.40 -12.18 -19.57
CA THR A 15 -5.76 -11.71 -19.28
C THR A 15 -5.71 -10.40 -18.52
N TRP A 16 -4.88 -10.31 -17.46
CA TRP A 16 -4.74 -9.14 -16.61
C TRP A 16 -4.36 -7.89 -17.41
N GLN A 17 -3.32 -7.97 -18.25
CA GLN A 17 -2.89 -6.86 -19.10
C GLN A 17 -3.98 -6.40 -20.09
N SER A 18 -4.91 -7.29 -20.48
CA SER A 18 -5.99 -6.96 -21.42
C SER A 18 -7.17 -6.23 -20.77
N LEU A 19 -7.26 -6.22 -19.42
CA LEU A 19 -8.30 -5.53 -18.67
C LEU A 19 -8.12 -4.00 -18.66
N HIS A 20 -6.95 -3.53 -19.05
CA HIS A 20 -6.65 -2.11 -19.16
C HIS A 20 -6.28 -1.75 -20.61
N ARG A 21 -6.76 -0.59 -21.06
CA ARG A 21 -6.35 -0.09 -22.39
C ARG A 21 -4.84 0.19 -22.38
N LYS A 22 -4.13 -0.27 -23.38
CA LYS A 22 -2.71 0.03 -23.55
C LYS A 22 -2.50 1.54 -23.60
N THR A 23 -1.99 2.11 -22.55
CA THR A 23 -1.59 3.50 -22.44
C THR A 23 -0.09 3.55 -22.16
N THR A 24 0.56 4.62 -22.58
CA THR A 24 1.95 4.87 -22.20
C THR A 24 2.05 4.94 -20.68
N PRO A 25 3.03 4.27 -20.06
CA PRO A 25 3.26 4.40 -18.63
C PRO A 25 3.43 5.88 -18.26
N PRO A 26 2.78 6.36 -17.21
CA PRO A 26 2.92 7.76 -16.79
C PRO A 26 4.21 7.99 -15.99
N LEU A 27 5.31 7.35 -16.36
CA LEU A 27 6.65 7.54 -15.78
C LEU A 27 7.72 7.18 -16.82
N THR A 28 8.92 7.75 -16.66
CA THR A 28 10.08 7.47 -17.51
C THR A 28 10.91 6.30 -16.99
N GLU A 29 11.88 5.82 -17.80
CA GLU A 29 12.82 4.81 -17.35
C GLU A 29 13.69 5.32 -16.20
N GLU A 30 14.13 6.57 -16.27
CA GLU A 30 14.93 7.21 -15.21
C GLU A 30 14.17 7.28 -13.88
N GLU A 31 12.89 7.64 -13.92
CA GLU A 31 12.03 7.63 -12.73
C GLU A 31 11.86 6.22 -12.18
N LEU A 32 11.64 5.23 -13.06
CA LEU A 32 11.53 3.84 -12.65
C LEU A 32 12.83 3.33 -12.02
N ASP A 33 13.97 3.66 -12.62
CA ASP A 33 15.29 3.25 -12.11
C ASP A 33 15.61 3.90 -10.75
N SER A 34 15.15 5.13 -10.52
CA SER A 34 15.36 5.84 -9.25
C SER A 34 14.66 5.19 -8.04
N ILE A 35 13.61 4.43 -8.28
CA ILE A 35 12.82 3.78 -7.21
C ILE A 35 13.13 2.29 -7.04
N LYS A 36 13.83 1.67 -8.00
CA LYS A 36 14.23 0.27 -7.92
C LYS A 36 15.28 0.04 -6.83
N SER A 37 15.18 -1.11 -6.19
CA SER A 37 16.29 -1.66 -5.43
C SER A 37 17.29 -2.33 -6.38
N PHE A 38 18.54 -2.46 -5.95
CA PHE A 38 19.66 -2.94 -6.79
C PHE A 38 19.38 -4.27 -7.54
N ASN A 39 18.58 -5.15 -6.95
CA ASN A 39 18.25 -6.47 -7.54
C ASN A 39 16.88 -6.51 -8.24
N ASP A 40 16.15 -5.39 -8.33
CA ASP A 40 14.82 -5.40 -8.91
C ASP A 40 14.89 -5.36 -10.45
N GLN A 41 14.15 -6.26 -11.09
CA GLN A 41 14.11 -6.39 -12.56
C GLN A 41 12.76 -5.93 -13.12
N ILE A 42 12.20 -4.84 -12.60
CA ILE A 42 10.95 -4.27 -13.10
C ILE A 42 11.26 -3.41 -14.32
N SER A 43 10.54 -3.64 -15.41
CA SER A 43 10.61 -2.87 -16.66
C SER A 43 9.38 -1.97 -16.83
N LEU A 44 9.45 -0.98 -17.74
CA LEU A 44 8.27 -0.20 -18.15
C LEU A 44 7.16 -1.08 -18.73
N GLN A 45 7.53 -2.21 -19.36
CA GLN A 45 6.55 -3.17 -19.83
C GLN A 45 5.79 -3.82 -18.65
N ASP A 46 6.48 -4.13 -17.54
CA ASP A 46 5.80 -4.65 -16.33
C ASP A 46 4.89 -3.60 -15.70
N VAL A 47 5.31 -2.33 -15.72
CA VAL A 47 4.43 -1.22 -15.29
C VAL A 47 3.15 -1.20 -16.10
N THR A 48 3.25 -1.31 -17.42
CA THR A 48 2.09 -1.31 -18.32
C THR A 48 1.22 -2.54 -18.16
N ASP A 49 1.84 -3.72 -18.05
CA ASP A 49 1.12 -5.01 -18.05
C ASP A 49 0.50 -5.35 -16.69
N ILE A 50 1.11 -4.89 -15.60
CA ILE A 50 0.76 -5.34 -14.25
C ILE A 50 0.25 -4.18 -13.39
N TYR A 51 1.05 -3.11 -13.29
CA TYR A 51 0.81 -2.07 -12.30
C TYR A 51 -0.24 -1.05 -12.73
N LEU A 52 -0.36 -0.72 -14.03
CA LEU A 52 -1.43 0.15 -14.51
C LEU A 52 -2.82 -0.48 -14.35
N PRO A 53 -3.05 -1.75 -14.74
CA PRO A 53 -4.31 -2.42 -14.42
C PRO A 53 -4.59 -2.47 -12.91
N LEU A 54 -3.56 -2.70 -12.08
CA LEU A 54 -3.71 -2.71 -10.63
C LEU A 54 -4.10 -1.33 -10.09
N ALA A 55 -3.43 -0.27 -10.53
CA ALA A 55 -3.76 1.10 -10.13
C ALA A 55 -5.19 1.48 -10.54
N HIS A 56 -5.65 1.02 -11.71
CA HIS A 56 -7.02 1.22 -12.16
C HIS A 56 -8.02 0.44 -11.29
N LEU A 57 -7.71 -0.80 -10.91
CA LEU A 57 -8.53 -1.55 -9.97
C LEU A 57 -8.61 -0.86 -8.61
N ILE A 58 -7.50 -0.33 -8.10
CA ILE A 58 -7.46 0.47 -6.87
C ILE A 58 -8.37 1.71 -7.00
N GLN A 59 -8.38 2.37 -8.16
CA GLN A 59 -9.25 3.50 -8.44
C GLN A 59 -10.73 3.11 -8.32
N ILE A 60 -11.12 1.95 -8.84
CA ILE A 60 -12.49 1.42 -8.73
C ILE A 60 -12.88 1.22 -7.26
N TYR A 61 -12.01 0.58 -6.47
CA TYR A 61 -12.25 0.37 -5.05
C TYR A 61 -12.36 1.68 -4.26
N LYS A 62 -11.47 2.64 -4.53
CA LYS A 62 -11.49 3.96 -3.88
C LYS A 62 -12.83 4.66 -4.14
N ARG A 63 -13.24 4.77 -5.41
CA ARG A 63 -14.52 5.39 -5.80
C ARG A 63 -15.71 4.70 -5.16
N SER A 64 -15.75 3.36 -5.22
CA SER A 64 -16.85 2.59 -4.61
C SER A 64 -16.95 2.84 -3.09
N LYS A 65 -15.81 2.97 -2.40
CA LYS A 65 -15.78 3.30 -0.96
C LYS A 65 -16.31 4.72 -0.70
N GLU A 66 -15.95 5.69 -1.54
CA GLU A 66 -16.41 7.08 -1.43
C GLU A 66 -17.92 7.17 -1.67
N ASP A 67 -18.43 6.53 -2.71
CA ASP A 67 -19.87 6.48 -3.04
C ASP A 67 -20.67 5.82 -1.91
N LEU A 68 -20.14 4.73 -1.33
CA LEU A 68 -20.77 4.08 -0.19
C LEU A 68 -20.77 4.98 1.06
N ALA A 69 -19.66 5.65 1.34
CA ALA A 69 -19.55 6.58 2.47
C ALA A 69 -20.53 7.74 2.33
N PHE A 70 -20.65 8.32 1.13
CA PHE A 70 -21.59 9.38 0.81
C PHE A 70 -23.04 8.90 1.00
N SER A 71 -23.41 7.76 0.42
CA SER A 71 -24.75 7.20 0.53
C SER A 71 -25.15 6.88 1.99
N LYS A 72 -24.19 6.33 2.76
CA LYS A 72 -24.38 6.11 4.22
C LYS A 72 -24.56 7.41 4.98
N GLY A 73 -23.81 8.45 4.61
CA GLY A 73 -23.96 9.78 5.22
C GLY A 73 -25.36 10.33 5.05
N ILE A 74 -25.91 10.27 3.83
CA ILE A 74 -27.28 10.68 3.53
C ILE A 74 -28.28 9.87 4.36
N PHE A 75 -28.17 8.55 4.35
CA PHE A 75 -29.10 7.66 5.08
C PHE A 75 -29.10 7.93 6.59
N LEU A 76 -27.91 8.14 7.17
CA LEU A 76 -27.74 8.38 8.60
C LEU A 76 -27.92 9.85 9.00
N GLN A 77 -28.22 10.74 8.04
CA GLN A 77 -28.28 12.20 8.25
C GLN A 77 -27.03 12.75 8.97
N ARG A 78 -25.85 12.28 8.56
CA ARG A 78 -24.53 12.69 9.09
C ARG A 78 -23.64 13.14 7.96
N GLU A 79 -22.78 14.10 8.22
CA GLU A 79 -21.72 14.47 7.27
C GLU A 79 -20.79 13.28 7.03
N SER A 80 -20.50 13.01 5.77
CA SER A 80 -19.47 12.03 5.39
C SER A 80 -18.10 12.61 5.74
N LYS A 81 -17.41 12.00 6.70
CA LYS A 81 -16.03 12.37 6.99
C LYS A 81 -15.14 11.92 5.83
N ASN A 82 -14.22 12.79 5.45
CA ASN A 82 -13.17 12.43 4.49
C ASN A 82 -12.22 11.42 5.16
N GLN A 83 -12.36 10.15 4.83
CA GLN A 83 -11.54 9.09 5.37
C GLN A 83 -10.50 8.67 4.33
N PRO A 84 -9.23 8.51 4.70
CA PRO A 84 -8.22 8.05 3.77
C PRO A 84 -8.53 6.63 3.25
N PHE A 85 -8.14 6.39 2.01
CA PHE A 85 -8.16 5.05 1.42
C PHE A 85 -6.83 4.36 1.73
N ILE A 86 -6.84 3.40 2.65
CA ILE A 86 -5.65 2.72 3.13
C ILE A 86 -5.41 1.46 2.30
N ILE A 87 -4.19 1.31 1.78
CA ILE A 87 -3.72 0.15 1.03
C ILE A 87 -2.62 -0.55 1.82
N GLY A 88 -2.85 -1.79 2.25
CA GLY A 88 -1.84 -2.60 2.90
C GLY A 88 -1.05 -3.44 1.88
N ILE A 89 0.29 -3.34 1.92
CA ILE A 89 1.20 -4.14 1.09
C ILE A 89 2.04 -5.02 2.00
N SER A 90 1.85 -6.32 1.88
CA SER A 90 2.58 -7.32 2.67
C SER A 90 3.24 -8.37 1.76
N GLY A 91 4.20 -9.09 2.30
CA GLY A 91 4.92 -10.14 1.59
C GLY A 91 6.21 -10.51 2.33
N SER A 92 6.84 -11.62 1.94
CA SER A 92 8.09 -12.08 2.52
C SER A 92 9.26 -11.09 2.30
N VAL A 93 10.39 -11.36 2.93
CA VAL A 93 11.61 -10.55 2.77
C VAL A 93 12.09 -10.60 1.31
N ALA A 94 12.58 -9.49 0.81
CA ALA A 94 13.21 -9.35 -0.52
C ALA A 94 12.32 -9.68 -1.73
N VAL A 95 10.97 -9.59 -1.61
CA VAL A 95 10.03 -9.81 -2.74
C VAL A 95 9.67 -8.52 -3.50
N GLY A 96 10.38 -7.41 -3.27
CA GLY A 96 10.13 -6.15 -3.98
C GLY A 96 8.99 -5.29 -3.41
N LYS A 97 8.57 -5.49 -2.13
CA LYS A 97 7.52 -4.67 -1.50
C LYS A 97 7.78 -3.17 -1.59
N SER A 98 8.98 -2.74 -1.24
CA SER A 98 9.35 -1.32 -1.22
C SER A 98 9.29 -0.69 -2.60
N THR A 99 9.78 -1.39 -3.63
CA THR A 99 9.72 -0.93 -5.03
C THR A 99 8.28 -0.89 -5.53
N THR A 100 7.48 -1.93 -5.24
CA THR A 100 6.04 -1.96 -5.54
C THR A 100 5.30 -0.79 -4.89
N SER A 101 5.59 -0.49 -3.62
CA SER A 101 4.94 0.59 -2.88
C SER A 101 5.28 1.97 -3.45
N ARG A 102 6.56 2.23 -3.74
CA ARG A 102 7.01 3.49 -4.36
C ARG A 102 6.42 3.66 -5.76
N LEU A 103 6.40 2.58 -6.55
CA LEU A 103 5.81 2.60 -7.89
C LEU A 103 4.31 2.90 -7.83
N LEU A 104 3.57 2.24 -6.95
CA LEU A 104 2.15 2.53 -6.75
C LEU A 104 1.92 3.95 -6.24
N GLN A 105 2.77 4.48 -5.34
CA GLN A 105 2.68 5.87 -4.90
C GLN A 105 2.77 6.84 -6.09
N ILE A 106 3.75 6.66 -6.99
CA ILE A 106 3.90 7.50 -8.18
C ILE A 106 2.68 7.37 -9.10
N LEU A 107 2.26 6.15 -9.41
CA LEU A 107 1.13 5.92 -10.31
C LEU A 107 -0.17 6.50 -9.74
N LEU A 108 -0.45 6.27 -8.47
CA LEU A 108 -1.68 6.76 -7.82
C LEU A 108 -1.67 8.28 -7.68
N SER A 109 -0.53 8.92 -7.37
CA SER A 109 -0.41 10.38 -7.34
C SER A 109 -0.70 11.02 -8.69
N ARG A 110 -0.39 10.33 -9.80
CA ARG A 110 -0.70 10.79 -11.16
C ARG A 110 -2.14 10.53 -11.59
N ILE A 111 -2.74 9.47 -11.05
CA ILE A 111 -4.17 9.13 -11.29
C ILE A 111 -5.10 10.02 -10.43
N PHE A 112 -4.64 10.41 -9.25
CA PHE A 112 -5.40 11.24 -8.30
C PHE A 112 -4.64 12.54 -7.97
N PRO A 113 -4.50 13.47 -8.92
CA PRO A 113 -3.72 14.70 -8.71
C PRO A 113 -4.29 15.60 -7.61
N GLU A 114 -5.56 15.42 -7.25
CA GLU A 114 -6.25 16.12 -6.18
C GLU A 114 -6.03 15.52 -4.78
N ALA A 115 -5.45 14.32 -4.71
CA ALA A 115 -5.25 13.61 -3.45
C ALA A 115 -3.76 13.50 -3.10
N SER A 116 -3.42 13.65 -1.83
CA SER A 116 -2.10 13.26 -1.32
C SER A 116 -2.01 11.74 -1.23
N VAL A 117 -0.91 11.17 -1.73
CA VAL A 117 -0.62 9.73 -1.66
C VAL A 117 0.64 9.54 -0.83
N GLU A 118 0.46 9.15 0.41
CA GLU A 118 1.55 8.97 1.35
C GLU A 118 1.95 7.51 1.49
N LEU A 119 3.25 7.27 1.61
CA LEU A 119 3.84 5.96 1.87
C LEU A 119 4.31 5.86 3.32
N VAL A 120 3.66 5.01 4.08
CA VAL A 120 4.01 4.74 5.47
C VAL A 120 4.63 3.36 5.57
N THR A 121 5.83 3.27 6.16
CA THR A 121 6.48 2.00 6.44
C THR A 121 6.18 1.55 7.86
N THR A 122 5.86 0.28 8.05
CA THR A 122 5.63 -0.27 9.40
C THR A 122 6.89 -0.28 10.25
N ASP A 123 8.07 -0.13 9.66
CA ASP A 123 9.34 -0.11 10.39
C ASP A 123 9.45 1.07 11.38
N GLY A 124 8.70 2.16 11.15
CA GLY A 124 8.57 3.26 12.11
C GLY A 124 7.99 2.85 13.46
N PHE A 125 7.28 1.72 13.51
CA PHE A 125 6.67 1.17 14.72
C PHE A 125 7.49 0.05 15.36
N LEU A 126 8.73 -0.19 14.91
CA LEU A 126 9.65 -1.12 15.58
C LEU A 126 10.10 -0.53 16.92
N TYR A 127 10.13 -1.37 17.96
CA TYR A 127 10.76 -0.99 19.21
C TYR A 127 12.23 -0.62 19.02
N PRO A 128 12.75 0.39 19.74
CA PRO A 128 14.18 0.71 19.75
C PRO A 128 15.03 -0.50 20.13
N ASN A 129 16.24 -0.56 19.62
CA ASN A 129 17.17 -1.67 19.91
C ASN A 129 17.42 -1.86 21.42
N SER A 130 17.36 -0.79 22.22
CA SER A 130 17.45 -0.86 23.69
C SER A 130 16.36 -1.74 24.29
N ILE A 131 15.11 -1.51 23.88
CA ILE A 131 13.95 -2.30 24.34
C ILE A 131 14.03 -3.75 23.82
N LEU A 132 14.44 -3.94 22.55
CA LEU A 132 14.57 -5.29 21.99
C LEU A 132 15.66 -6.10 22.71
N ASN A 133 16.75 -5.45 23.15
CA ASN A 133 17.80 -6.07 23.96
C ASN A 133 17.30 -6.41 25.36
N GLU A 134 16.61 -5.50 26.03
CA GLU A 134 16.02 -5.73 27.36
C GLU A 134 15.05 -6.92 27.34
N ARG A 135 14.25 -7.03 26.28
CA ARG A 135 13.31 -8.15 26.07
C ARG A 135 13.98 -9.42 25.54
N ASN A 136 15.29 -9.42 25.26
CA ASN A 136 16.03 -10.53 24.65
C ASN A 136 15.46 -11.01 23.30
N ILE A 137 14.88 -10.10 22.51
CA ILE A 137 14.28 -10.38 21.20
C ILE A 137 14.91 -9.61 20.04
N LEU A 138 16.13 -9.11 20.20
CA LEU A 138 16.83 -8.39 19.11
C LEU A 138 17.00 -9.25 17.86
N ASN A 139 17.24 -10.56 18.03
CA ASN A 139 17.33 -11.53 16.95
C ASN A 139 15.99 -11.80 16.23
N ARG A 140 14.91 -11.28 16.80
CA ARG A 140 13.55 -11.36 16.24
C ARG A 140 13.05 -10.04 15.68
N LYS A 141 13.98 -9.10 15.43
CA LYS A 141 13.64 -7.82 14.79
C LYS A 141 13.01 -8.05 13.43
N GLY A 142 11.84 -7.43 13.19
CA GLY A 142 11.01 -7.65 11.99
C GLY A 142 9.92 -8.72 12.16
N PHE A 143 9.91 -9.47 13.25
CA PHE A 143 8.79 -10.34 13.63
C PHE A 143 7.74 -9.55 14.44
N PRO A 144 6.48 -10.03 14.51
CA PRO A 144 5.39 -9.29 15.15
C PRO A 144 5.69 -8.76 16.56
N GLU A 145 6.41 -9.52 17.37
CA GLU A 145 6.77 -9.16 18.73
C GLU A 145 7.79 -8.02 18.85
N SER A 146 8.43 -7.65 17.76
CA SER A 146 9.38 -6.53 17.71
C SER A 146 8.72 -5.18 17.39
N TYR A 147 7.43 -5.17 17.10
CA TYR A 147 6.67 -3.96 16.80
C TYR A 147 5.85 -3.50 18.00
N ASP A 148 5.74 -2.19 18.15
CA ASP A 148 4.74 -1.56 19.02
C ASP A 148 3.38 -1.62 18.33
N MET A 149 2.71 -2.76 18.52
CA MET A 149 1.41 -3.03 17.91
C MET A 149 0.31 -2.11 18.42
N GLU A 150 0.40 -1.66 19.66
CA GLU A 150 -0.55 -0.75 20.27
C GLU A 150 -0.48 0.61 19.55
N THR A 151 0.70 1.19 19.45
CA THR A 151 0.91 2.46 18.73
C THR A 151 0.54 2.34 17.24
N LEU A 152 0.83 1.21 16.57
CA LEU A 152 0.44 0.99 15.19
C LEU A 152 -1.09 0.93 15.02
N LEU A 153 -1.79 0.25 15.92
CA LEU A 153 -3.25 0.15 15.85
C LEU A 153 -3.92 1.49 16.15
N ASP A 154 -3.43 2.22 17.12
CA ASP A 154 -3.91 3.57 17.43
C ASP A 154 -3.69 4.53 16.26
N PHE A 155 -2.53 4.49 15.63
CA PHE A 155 -2.24 5.25 14.41
C PHE A 155 -3.25 4.94 13.30
N LEU A 156 -3.51 3.66 13.04
CA LEU A 156 -4.46 3.25 12.00
C LEU A 156 -5.90 3.65 12.35
N ASP A 157 -6.27 3.61 13.62
CA ASP A 157 -7.62 4.02 14.06
C ASP A 157 -7.81 5.54 13.90
N GLN A 158 -6.83 6.35 14.31
CA GLN A 158 -6.85 7.79 14.11
C GLN A 158 -6.94 8.15 12.62
N LEU A 159 -6.13 7.51 11.76
CA LEU A 159 -6.23 7.67 10.31
C LEU A 159 -7.64 7.33 9.77
N LYS A 160 -8.20 6.20 10.17
CA LYS A 160 -9.56 5.79 9.75
C LYS A 160 -10.64 6.75 10.23
N ASN A 161 -10.40 7.46 11.29
CA ASN A 161 -11.28 8.50 11.81
C ASN A 161 -11.07 9.87 11.13
N GLY A 162 -10.13 9.98 10.18
CA GLY A 162 -9.83 11.20 9.43
C GLY A 162 -9.09 12.23 10.28
N GLN A 163 -8.31 11.79 11.25
CA GLN A 163 -7.47 12.67 12.07
C GLN A 163 -6.11 12.85 11.40
N ASP A 164 -5.50 14.01 11.60
CA ASP A 164 -4.11 14.23 11.27
C ASP A 164 -3.22 13.47 12.27
N VAL A 165 -2.25 12.72 11.73
CA VAL A 165 -1.35 11.90 12.54
C VAL A 165 0.09 12.08 12.09
N ASP A 166 1.00 12.06 13.03
CA ASP A 166 2.42 12.04 12.75
C ASP A 166 2.86 10.63 12.32
N ILE A 167 3.63 10.56 11.24
CA ILE A 167 4.18 9.30 10.74
C ILE A 167 5.50 9.05 11.45
N PRO A 168 5.62 7.99 12.27
CA PRO A 168 6.87 7.66 12.91
C PRO A 168 7.93 7.26 11.88
N VAL A 169 9.10 7.89 11.97
CA VAL A 169 10.24 7.61 11.11
C VAL A 169 11.23 6.74 11.86
N TYR A 170 11.58 5.60 11.28
CA TYR A 170 12.60 4.74 11.85
C TYR A 170 13.97 5.42 11.73
N SER A 171 14.62 5.66 12.89
CA SER A 171 16.00 6.14 12.97
C SER A 171 16.92 4.98 13.37
N HIS A 172 18.01 4.78 12.62
CA HIS A 172 19.04 3.80 12.93
C HIS A 172 19.96 4.26 14.05
#